data_9ec70c142e88672c7c73e683a81a35cf
#
_entry.id   9ec70c142e88672c7c73e683a81a35cf
#
_cell.length_a   1.000
_cell.length_b   1.000
_cell.length_c   1.000
_cell.angle_alpha   90.00
_cell.angle_beta   90.00
_cell.angle_gamma   90.00
#
_symmetry.space_group_name_H-M   'P 1'
#
loop_
_entity.id
_entity.type
_entity.pdbx_description
1 polymer ?
#
loop_
_entity_poly.entity_id
_entity_poly.type
_entity_poly.pdbx_seq_one_letter_code
_entity_poly.pdbx_strand_id
1 'polypeptide(L)'
;MGDIVFTHFTHDQLVAGVHAIAEAVADWSPTLLVGVGRGGLTPAVYLSHRIGLPLVSIDHSTRIAQFGEELVAVLARRTRDGERLLFVEDINDSGKTIGELRAALAAEGGVAEQVRFAVLMDNVRSSQRVEYGAQTIDRAVQKDWFVFPWEAMAPRDALDKDAREVPERLG
;
A
#
# COMPACT_ATOMS: atom_id res chain seq x y z
N MET A 1 28.89 -9.05 2.76
CA MET A 1 27.66 -8.23 2.70
C MET A 1 27.36 -8.04 1.22
N GLY A 2 26.28 -8.61 0.71
CA GLY A 2 25.95 -8.49 -0.71
C GLY A 2 25.61 -7.05 -1.07
N ASP A 3 25.92 -6.64 -2.30
CA ASP A 3 25.53 -5.33 -2.80
C ASP A 3 24.01 -5.28 -2.97
N ILE A 4 23.38 -4.16 -2.53
CA ILE A 4 21.94 -3.93 -2.72
C ILE A 4 21.70 -3.64 -4.19
N VAL A 5 20.86 -4.43 -4.85
CA VAL A 5 20.40 -4.17 -6.20
C VAL A 5 19.17 -3.25 -6.13
N PHE A 6 19.24 -2.12 -6.82
CA PHE A 6 18.14 -1.17 -6.94
C PHE A 6 17.44 -1.35 -8.28
N THR A 7 16.16 -1.67 -8.25
CA THR A 7 15.31 -1.77 -9.44
C THR A 7 14.31 -0.63 -9.46
N HIS A 8 14.37 0.21 -10.47
CA HIS A 8 13.48 1.37 -10.59
C HIS A 8 12.13 0.95 -11.18
N PHE A 9 11.08 1.21 -10.43
CA PHE A 9 9.72 1.12 -10.93
C PHE A 9 9.41 2.36 -11.75
N THR A 10 9.02 2.17 -13.01
CA THR A 10 8.85 3.30 -13.94
C THR A 10 7.48 3.97 -13.79
N HIS A 11 7.36 5.21 -14.27
CA HIS A 11 6.06 5.90 -14.35
C HIS A 11 5.06 5.13 -15.22
N ASP A 12 5.50 4.53 -16.32
CA ASP A 12 4.63 3.74 -17.19
C ASP A 12 4.11 2.48 -16.49
N GLN A 13 4.93 1.84 -15.64
CA GLN A 13 4.50 0.73 -14.79
C GLN A 13 3.48 1.19 -13.74
N LEU A 14 3.67 2.38 -13.15
CA LEU A 14 2.69 2.98 -12.25
C LEU A 14 1.33 3.15 -12.95
N VAL A 15 1.33 3.79 -14.11
CA VAL A 15 0.09 4.06 -14.87
C VAL A 15 -0.59 2.75 -15.26
N ALA A 16 0.16 1.78 -15.80
CA ALA A 16 -0.37 0.47 -16.15
C ALA A 16 -0.94 -0.27 -14.92
N GLY A 17 -0.23 -0.25 -13.78
CA GLY A 17 -0.67 -0.86 -12.54
C GLY A 17 -1.97 -0.24 -12.00
N VAL A 18 -2.08 1.08 -12.04
CA VAL A 18 -3.31 1.79 -11.64
C VAL A 18 -4.49 1.43 -12.55
N HIS A 19 -4.27 1.33 -13.87
CA HIS A 19 -5.32 0.88 -14.79
C HIS A 19 -5.79 -0.55 -14.46
N ALA A 20 -4.88 -1.48 -14.22
CA ALA A 20 -5.21 -2.85 -13.86
C ALA A 20 -6.02 -2.91 -12.55
N ILE A 21 -5.61 -2.15 -11.54
CA ILE A 21 -6.35 -2.04 -10.27
C ILE A 21 -7.75 -1.45 -10.50
N ALA A 22 -7.86 -0.37 -11.29
CA ALA A 22 -9.14 0.27 -11.58
C ALA A 22 -10.15 -0.69 -12.23
N GLU A 23 -9.70 -1.54 -13.13
CA GLU A 23 -10.51 -2.57 -13.77
C GLU A 23 -10.91 -3.67 -12.76
N ALA A 24 -9.96 -4.13 -11.94
CA ALA A 24 -10.20 -5.20 -11.00
C ALA A 24 -11.15 -4.81 -9.86
N VAL A 25 -11.18 -3.55 -9.44
CA VAL A 25 -12.06 -3.10 -8.34
C VAL A 25 -13.49 -2.76 -8.77
N ALA A 26 -13.77 -2.74 -10.08
CA ALA A 26 -15.05 -2.27 -10.62
C ALA A 26 -16.25 -3.04 -10.05
N ASP A 27 -16.18 -4.35 -9.97
CA ASP A 27 -17.27 -5.20 -9.47
C ASP A 27 -17.56 -5.01 -7.98
N TRP A 28 -16.50 -4.67 -7.21
CA TRP A 28 -16.68 -4.42 -5.78
C TRP A 28 -17.18 -3.00 -5.51
N SER A 29 -16.94 -2.06 -6.41
CA SER A 29 -17.41 -0.67 -6.36
C SER A 29 -17.05 0.02 -5.03
N PRO A 30 -15.78 0.30 -4.74
CA PRO A 30 -15.38 1.06 -3.56
C PRO A 30 -16.07 2.43 -3.53
N THR A 31 -16.23 3.02 -2.34
CA THR A 31 -16.85 4.34 -2.15
C THR A 31 -15.83 5.38 -1.69
N LEU A 32 -14.73 4.95 -1.11
CA LEU A 32 -13.65 5.80 -0.60
C LEU A 32 -12.29 5.11 -0.79
N LEU A 33 -11.31 5.86 -1.25
CA LEU A 33 -9.91 5.44 -1.29
C LEU A 33 -9.17 5.90 -0.06
N VAL A 34 -8.27 5.07 0.44
CA VAL A 34 -7.37 5.38 1.56
C VAL A 34 -5.93 5.11 1.12
N GLY A 35 -5.18 6.16 0.82
CA GLY A 35 -3.75 6.05 0.52
C GLY A 35 -2.96 5.81 1.79
N VAL A 36 -2.14 4.75 1.83
CA VAL A 36 -1.37 4.35 3.00
C VAL A 36 0.03 4.94 2.93
N GLY A 37 0.37 5.78 3.88
CA GLY A 37 1.68 6.42 3.95
C GLY A 37 2.03 7.22 2.69
N ARG A 38 3.31 7.47 2.51
CA ARG A 38 3.81 8.17 1.31
C ARG A 38 3.80 7.27 0.08
N GLY A 39 4.04 5.97 0.27
CA GLY A 39 4.10 4.99 -0.81
C GLY A 39 2.75 4.78 -1.49
N GLY A 40 1.72 4.53 -0.70
CA GLY A 40 0.37 4.28 -1.21
C GLY A 40 -0.38 5.54 -1.64
N LEU A 41 0.01 6.73 -1.14
CA LEU A 41 -0.67 7.98 -1.48
C LEU A 41 -0.59 8.31 -2.97
N THR A 42 0.58 8.16 -3.58
CA THR A 42 0.75 8.49 -5.01
C THR A 42 -0.11 7.60 -5.91
N PRO A 43 -0.06 6.26 -5.86
CA PRO A 43 -0.94 5.42 -6.66
C PRO A 43 -2.43 5.65 -6.32
N ALA A 44 -2.77 5.97 -5.06
CA ALA A 44 -4.15 6.29 -4.69
C ALA A 44 -4.65 7.58 -5.35
N VAL A 45 -3.80 8.61 -5.51
CA VAL A 45 -4.16 9.83 -6.23
C VAL A 45 -4.46 9.52 -7.71
N TYR A 46 -3.61 8.75 -8.38
CA TYR A 46 -3.86 8.32 -9.76
C TYR A 46 -5.15 7.51 -9.88
N LEU A 47 -5.37 6.57 -8.96
CA LEU A 47 -6.60 5.76 -8.94
C LEU A 47 -7.83 6.62 -8.68
N SER A 48 -7.76 7.59 -7.74
CA SER A 48 -8.84 8.54 -7.46
C SER A 48 -9.28 9.30 -8.70
N HIS A 49 -8.32 9.83 -9.46
CA HIS A 49 -8.62 10.49 -10.75
C HIS A 49 -9.18 9.51 -11.79
N ARG A 50 -8.69 8.27 -11.82
CA ARG A 50 -9.12 7.27 -12.81
C ARG A 50 -10.56 6.81 -12.61
N ILE A 51 -11.01 6.65 -11.36
CA ILE A 51 -12.33 6.11 -11.03
C ILE A 51 -13.30 7.13 -10.40
N GLY A 52 -12.85 8.39 -10.22
CA GLY A 52 -13.70 9.48 -9.75
C GLY A 52 -14.11 9.38 -8.28
N LEU A 53 -13.31 8.74 -7.42
CA LEU A 53 -13.63 8.56 -6.01
C LEU A 53 -12.87 9.53 -5.10
N PRO A 54 -13.46 9.92 -3.96
CA PRO A 54 -12.76 10.68 -2.94
C PRO A 54 -11.60 9.87 -2.34
N LEU A 55 -10.57 10.58 -1.89
CA LEU A 55 -9.36 10.02 -1.32
C LEU A 55 -9.05 10.68 0.01
N VAL A 56 -8.66 9.88 0.99
CA VAL A 56 -7.99 10.31 2.23
C VAL A 56 -6.64 9.60 2.35
N SER A 57 -5.72 10.19 3.13
CA SER A 57 -4.43 9.56 3.41
C SER A 57 -4.36 9.18 4.88
N ILE A 58 -3.88 7.96 5.15
CA ILE A 58 -3.52 7.51 6.49
C ILE A 58 -2.01 7.35 6.58
N ASP A 59 -1.39 8.07 7.50
CA ASP A 59 0.04 7.91 7.74
C ASP A 59 0.27 6.81 8.77
N HIS A 60 0.80 5.69 8.29
CA HIS A 60 1.16 4.54 9.12
C HIS A 60 2.67 4.49 9.41
N SER A 61 3.46 5.17 8.60
CA SER A 61 4.92 5.17 8.68
C SER A 61 5.49 6.29 9.53
N THR A 62 4.70 7.29 9.88
CA THR A 62 5.20 8.41 10.65
C THR A 62 5.14 8.16 12.13
N ARG A 63 6.16 8.65 12.77
CA ARG A 63 6.36 8.76 14.19
C ARG A 63 5.35 9.70 14.89
N ILE A 64 4.23 10.02 14.23
CA ILE A 64 3.15 10.88 14.73
C ILE A 64 1.92 9.98 14.97
N ALA A 65 1.96 9.25 16.08
CA ALA A 65 0.99 8.21 16.41
C ALA A 65 -0.48 8.71 16.51
N GLN A 66 -0.73 9.89 17.03
CA GLN A 66 -2.09 10.36 17.35
C GLN A 66 -2.98 10.59 16.13
N PHE A 67 -2.45 11.09 15.02
CA PHE A 67 -3.27 11.35 13.82
C PHE A 67 -3.78 10.08 13.13
N GLY A 68 -3.02 8.98 13.22
CA GLY A 68 -3.43 7.70 12.65
C GLY A 68 -4.61 7.08 13.41
N GLU A 69 -4.60 7.12 14.73
CA GLU A 69 -5.62 6.51 15.59
C GLU A 69 -7.00 7.14 15.40
N GLU A 70 -7.08 8.47 15.37
CA GLU A 70 -8.34 9.18 15.15
C GLU A 70 -8.94 8.87 13.78
N LEU A 71 -8.11 8.82 12.74
CA LEU A 71 -8.59 8.50 11.40
C LEU A 71 -9.03 7.04 11.29
N VAL A 72 -8.35 6.09 11.94
CA VAL A 72 -8.76 4.68 11.99
C VAL A 72 -10.16 4.55 12.59
N ALA A 73 -10.45 5.22 13.71
CA ALA A 73 -11.78 5.21 14.32
C ALA A 73 -12.86 5.77 13.39
N VAL A 74 -12.54 6.85 12.64
CA VAL A 74 -13.46 7.42 11.63
C VAL A 74 -13.68 6.41 10.49
N LEU A 75 -12.63 5.80 9.97
CA LEU A 75 -12.72 4.81 8.89
C LEU A 75 -13.51 3.57 9.31
N ALA A 76 -13.27 3.05 10.53
CA ALA A 76 -14.03 1.94 11.07
C ALA A 76 -15.53 2.26 11.19
N ARG A 77 -15.90 3.47 11.63
CA ARG A 77 -17.29 3.90 11.64
C ARG A 77 -17.89 3.93 10.23
N ARG A 78 -17.18 4.46 9.24
CA ARG A 78 -17.63 4.49 7.84
C ARG A 78 -17.95 3.10 7.28
N THR A 79 -17.16 2.09 7.66
CA THR A 79 -17.46 0.71 7.27
C THR A 79 -18.77 0.20 7.88
N ARG A 80 -19.06 0.57 9.14
CA ARG A 80 -20.36 0.24 9.78
C ARG A 80 -21.54 0.95 9.11
N ASP A 81 -21.30 2.12 8.54
CA ASP A 81 -22.30 2.88 7.76
C ASP A 81 -22.46 2.32 6.33
N GLY A 82 -21.77 1.22 6.00
CA GLY A 82 -21.87 0.52 4.72
C GLY A 82 -20.93 1.03 3.63
N GLU A 83 -20.00 1.93 3.93
CA GLU A 83 -19.00 2.38 2.96
C GLU A 83 -17.95 1.29 2.71
N ARG A 84 -17.54 1.16 1.45
CA ARG A 84 -16.49 0.23 1.00
C ARG A 84 -15.17 0.98 0.84
N LEU A 85 -14.24 0.69 1.74
CA LEU A 85 -12.93 1.35 1.81
C LEU A 85 -11.88 0.53 1.05
N LEU A 86 -11.27 1.13 0.04
CA LEU A 86 -10.13 0.56 -0.67
C LEU A 86 -8.84 1.22 -0.18
N PHE A 87 -8.06 0.48 0.58
CA PHE A 87 -6.72 0.89 0.98
C PHE A 87 -5.74 0.63 -0.17
N VAL A 88 -4.95 1.63 -0.49
CA VAL A 88 -3.95 1.57 -1.57
C VAL A 88 -2.56 1.71 -0.98
N GLU A 89 -1.67 0.76 -1.31
CA GLU A 89 -0.27 0.74 -0.92
C GLU A 89 0.61 0.52 -2.16
N ASP A 90 1.89 0.81 -2.09
CA ASP A 90 2.81 0.54 -3.19
C ASP A 90 3.18 -0.94 -3.26
N ILE A 91 3.52 -1.54 -2.14
CA ILE A 91 3.95 -2.93 -2.08
C ILE A 91 3.43 -3.65 -0.82
N ASN A 92 2.86 -4.83 -1.01
CA ASN A 92 2.62 -5.79 0.06
C ASN A 92 3.82 -6.73 0.18
N ASP A 93 4.85 -6.31 0.92
CA ASP A 93 6.08 -7.08 1.02
C ASP A 93 6.03 -8.14 2.14
N SER A 94 6.16 -7.73 3.40
CA SER A 94 6.04 -8.62 4.56
C SER A 94 4.59 -8.84 5.03
N GLY A 95 3.70 -7.93 4.69
CA GLY A 95 2.32 -7.88 5.16
C GLY A 95 2.14 -7.12 6.48
N LYS A 96 3.21 -6.61 7.08
CA LYS A 96 3.16 -5.96 8.39
C LYS A 96 2.16 -4.79 8.42
N THR A 97 2.31 -3.82 7.52
CA THR A 97 1.44 -2.63 7.43
C THR A 97 -0.03 -3.01 7.27
N ILE A 98 -0.32 -3.93 6.35
CA ILE A 98 -1.70 -4.39 6.08
C ILE A 98 -2.28 -5.10 7.30
N GLY A 99 -1.49 -5.96 7.95
CA GLY A 99 -1.91 -6.66 9.16
C GLY A 99 -2.23 -5.71 10.32
N GLU A 100 -1.39 -4.70 10.53
CA GLU A 100 -1.58 -3.68 11.56
C GLU A 100 -2.82 -2.83 11.28
N LEU A 101 -3.06 -2.41 10.03
CA LEU A 101 -4.25 -1.65 9.65
C LEU A 101 -5.54 -2.48 9.82
N ARG A 102 -5.54 -3.75 9.42
CA ARG A 102 -6.68 -4.65 9.64
C ARG A 102 -6.98 -4.83 11.13
N ALA A 103 -5.94 -5.03 11.95
CA ALA A 103 -6.10 -5.17 13.38
C ALA A 103 -6.61 -3.89 14.05
N ALA A 104 -6.09 -2.72 13.65
CA ALA A 104 -6.52 -1.43 14.16
C ALA A 104 -7.98 -1.13 13.81
N LEU A 105 -8.39 -1.36 12.54
CA LEU A 105 -9.78 -1.21 12.13
C LEU A 105 -10.73 -2.15 12.89
N ALA A 106 -10.31 -3.40 13.10
CA ALA A 106 -11.09 -4.38 13.87
C ALA A 106 -11.24 -3.97 15.35
N ALA A 107 -10.18 -3.44 15.97
CA ALA A 107 -10.20 -2.93 17.35
C ALA A 107 -11.21 -1.78 17.52
N GLU A 108 -11.38 -0.94 16.48
CA GLU A 108 -12.38 0.14 16.45
C GLU A 108 -13.78 -0.34 15.97
N GLY A 109 -13.98 -1.64 15.85
CA GLY A 109 -15.26 -2.23 15.43
C GLY A 109 -15.59 -2.03 13.96
N GLY A 110 -14.59 -1.92 13.10
CA GLY A 110 -14.76 -1.87 11.65
C GLY A 110 -15.28 -3.18 11.07
N VAL A 111 -16.01 -3.10 9.97
CA VAL A 111 -16.59 -4.24 9.24
C VAL A 111 -15.58 -4.74 8.21
N ALA A 112 -15.01 -5.92 8.42
CA ALA A 112 -13.91 -6.45 7.60
C ALA A 112 -14.30 -6.62 6.12
N GLU A 113 -15.54 -7.01 5.83
CA GLU A 113 -16.06 -7.21 4.48
C GLU A 113 -16.15 -5.91 3.67
N GLN A 114 -16.15 -4.78 4.36
CA GLN A 114 -16.16 -3.43 3.78
C GLN A 114 -14.75 -2.86 3.57
N VAL A 115 -13.71 -3.67 3.78
CA VAL A 115 -12.30 -3.25 3.65
C VAL A 115 -11.58 -4.16 2.68
N ARG A 116 -10.96 -3.59 1.64
CA ARG A 116 -10.06 -4.28 0.72
C ARG A 116 -8.78 -3.51 0.52
N PHE A 117 -7.75 -4.22 0.09
CA PHE A 117 -6.42 -3.67 -0.17
C PHE A 117 -6.05 -3.85 -1.63
N ALA A 118 -5.46 -2.80 -2.21
CA ALA A 118 -4.89 -2.79 -3.55
C ALA A 118 -3.42 -2.38 -3.47
N VAL A 119 -2.54 -3.06 -4.21
CA VAL A 119 -1.12 -2.78 -4.25
C VAL A 119 -0.58 -2.83 -5.67
N LEU A 120 0.46 -2.04 -5.95
CA LEU A 120 1.16 -2.14 -7.24
C LEU A 120 1.96 -3.43 -7.32
N MET A 121 2.58 -3.86 -6.20
CA MET A 121 3.37 -5.08 -6.13
C MET A 121 2.93 -5.96 -4.96
N ASP A 122 2.61 -7.22 -5.22
CA ASP A 122 2.21 -8.20 -4.22
C ASP A 122 3.23 -9.33 -4.10
N ASN A 123 3.86 -9.45 -2.94
CA ASN A 123 4.77 -10.56 -2.65
C ASN A 123 3.99 -11.81 -2.26
N VAL A 124 4.13 -12.89 -3.02
CA VAL A 124 3.47 -14.18 -2.74
C VAL A 124 3.80 -14.76 -1.36
N ARG A 125 4.90 -14.29 -0.74
CA ARG A 125 5.35 -14.71 0.59
C ARG A 125 4.87 -13.78 1.72
N SER A 126 4.13 -12.73 1.39
CA SER A 126 3.57 -11.86 2.41
C SER A 126 2.68 -12.63 3.39
N SER A 127 2.74 -12.25 4.67
CA SER A 127 1.86 -12.78 5.71
C SER A 127 0.39 -12.37 5.53
N GLN A 128 0.15 -11.35 4.70
CA GLN A 128 -1.18 -10.84 4.40
C GLN A 128 -1.50 -11.03 2.92
N ARG A 129 -2.76 -11.37 2.63
CA ARG A 129 -3.29 -11.39 1.27
C ARG A 129 -3.97 -10.06 0.98
N VAL A 130 -3.81 -9.60 -0.26
CA VAL A 130 -4.53 -8.45 -0.80
C VAL A 130 -5.55 -8.90 -1.82
N GLU A 131 -6.62 -8.15 -1.98
CA GLU A 131 -7.66 -8.47 -2.94
C GLU A 131 -7.27 -8.08 -4.36
N TYR A 132 -6.40 -7.06 -4.51
CA TYR A 132 -6.00 -6.53 -5.81
C TYR A 132 -4.50 -6.26 -5.85
N GLY A 133 -3.78 -6.99 -6.68
CA GLY A 133 -2.36 -6.77 -6.95
C GLY A 133 -2.15 -6.52 -8.45
N ALA A 134 -1.46 -5.44 -8.83
CA ALA A 134 -1.15 -5.19 -10.23
C ALA A 134 -0.02 -6.08 -10.76
N GLN A 135 0.99 -6.34 -9.95
CA GLN A 135 2.11 -7.23 -10.25
C GLN A 135 2.39 -8.16 -9.08
N THR A 136 2.81 -9.37 -9.38
CA THR A 136 3.21 -10.36 -8.38
C THR A 136 4.72 -10.53 -8.38
N ILE A 137 5.32 -10.61 -7.19
CA ILE A 137 6.74 -10.89 -6.98
C ILE A 137 6.93 -12.07 -6.01
N ASP A 138 8.08 -12.72 -6.07
CA ASP A 138 8.53 -13.70 -5.08
C ASP A 138 9.86 -13.23 -4.46
N ARG A 139 9.85 -12.83 -3.20
CA ARG A 139 11.03 -12.37 -2.48
C ARG A 139 12.08 -13.46 -2.22
N ALA A 140 11.77 -14.72 -2.41
CA ALA A 140 12.79 -15.77 -2.42
C ALA A 140 13.74 -15.69 -3.63
N VAL A 141 13.22 -15.13 -4.75
CA VAL A 141 13.95 -15.01 -6.01
C VAL A 141 14.38 -13.57 -6.26
N GLN A 142 13.47 -12.62 -6.03
CA GLN A 142 13.60 -11.21 -6.38
C GLN A 142 13.86 -10.39 -5.10
N LYS A 143 15.15 -10.17 -4.80
CA LYS A 143 15.59 -9.51 -3.57
C LYS A 143 15.90 -8.02 -3.73
N ASP A 144 15.69 -7.47 -4.91
CA ASP A 144 15.97 -6.09 -5.26
C ASP A 144 15.20 -5.10 -4.37
N TRP A 145 15.83 -3.97 -4.08
CA TRP A 145 15.09 -2.83 -3.55
C TRP A 145 14.39 -2.11 -4.71
N PHE A 146 13.06 -2.05 -4.65
CA PHE A 146 12.30 -1.28 -5.63
C PHE A 146 12.29 0.19 -5.25
N VAL A 147 12.67 1.04 -6.21
CA VAL A 147 12.64 2.49 -6.07
C VAL A 147 11.49 3.01 -6.92
N PHE A 148 10.47 3.52 -6.28
CA PHE A 148 9.30 4.05 -6.95
C PHE A 148 9.51 5.48 -7.46
N PRO A 149 8.73 5.97 -8.45
CA PRO A 149 8.92 7.31 -9.04
C PRO A 149 8.88 8.46 -8.02
N TRP A 150 8.09 8.35 -6.96
CA TRP A 150 8.00 9.36 -5.90
C TRP A 150 9.18 9.36 -4.93
N GLU A 151 10.03 8.35 -5.00
CA GLU A 151 11.28 8.27 -4.25
C GLU A 151 12.47 8.88 -5.01
N ALA A 152 12.25 9.40 -6.22
CA ALA A 152 13.30 10.00 -7.06
C ALA A 152 14.04 11.18 -6.40
N MET A 153 13.43 11.81 -5.40
CA MET A 153 14.04 12.90 -4.62
C MET A 153 14.73 12.42 -3.33
N ALA A 154 14.65 11.12 -3.01
CA ALA A 154 15.29 10.58 -1.82
C ALA A 154 16.83 10.55 -2.02
N PRO A 155 17.61 11.02 -1.04
CA PRO A 155 19.07 10.87 -1.07
C PRO A 155 19.46 9.39 -1.12
N ARG A 156 20.55 9.07 -1.85
CA ARG A 156 21.00 7.68 -2.02
C ARG A 156 21.29 6.97 -0.70
N ASP A 157 21.89 7.67 0.25
CA ASP A 157 22.19 7.16 1.59
C ASP A 157 20.92 6.83 2.40
N ALA A 158 19.84 7.57 2.19
CA ALA A 158 18.54 7.24 2.78
C ALA A 158 17.96 5.95 2.19
N LEU A 159 17.99 5.79 0.87
CA LEU A 159 17.55 4.54 0.19
C LEU A 159 18.41 3.34 0.62
N ASP A 160 19.73 3.51 0.71
CA ASP A 160 20.64 2.47 1.19
C ASP A 160 20.34 2.07 2.64
N LYS A 161 20.01 3.04 3.49
CA LYS A 161 19.63 2.79 4.88
C LYS A 161 18.33 2.01 4.97
N ASP A 162 17.27 2.49 4.28
CA ASP A 162 15.95 1.85 4.29
C ASP A 162 16.03 0.41 3.75
N ALA A 163 16.82 0.19 2.70
CA ALA A 163 17.04 -1.13 2.13
C ALA A 163 17.75 -2.09 3.11
N ARG A 164 18.63 -1.57 3.96
CA ARG A 164 19.35 -2.38 4.97
C ARG A 164 18.52 -2.70 6.22
N GLU A 165 17.45 -1.96 6.46
CA GLU A 165 16.52 -2.22 7.58
C GLU A 165 15.62 -3.45 7.33
N VAL A 166 15.66 -4.03 6.13
CA VAL A 166 14.89 -5.24 5.76
C VAL A 166 15.83 -6.42 5.49
N PRO A 167 16.28 -7.12 6.53
CA PRO A 167 17.32 -8.16 6.44
C PRO A 167 16.97 -9.31 5.49
N GLU A 168 15.70 -9.65 5.36
CA GLU A 168 15.23 -10.73 4.47
C GLU A 168 15.61 -10.48 3.00
N ARG A 169 15.94 -9.24 2.64
CA ARG A 169 16.36 -8.86 1.28
C ARG A 169 17.85 -8.95 1.04
N LEU A 170 18.64 -9.14 2.12
CA LEU A 170 20.10 -9.16 2.09
C LEU A 170 20.69 -10.58 2.10
N GLY A 171 19.85 -11.60 2.16
CA GLY A 171 20.23 -12.99 2.28
C GLY A 171 20.58 -13.69 0.97
#